data_5926c276316a975e15fbe294c0d00dab
#
_entry.id   5926c276316a975e15fbe294c0d00dab
#
_cell.length_a   1.000
_cell.length_b   1.000
_cell.length_c   1.000
_cell.angle_alpha   90.00
_cell.angle_beta   90.00
_cell.angle_gamma   90.00
#
_symmetry.space_group_name_H-M   'P 1'
#
loop_
_entity.id
_entity.type
_entity.pdbx_description
1 polymer ?
#
loop_
_entity_poly.entity_id
_entity_poly.type
_entity_poly.pdbx_seq_one_letter_code
_entity_poly.pdbx_strand_id
1 'polypeptide(L)'
;MDHFERIAEKLDAYGLDAMLLTQEANRLYASGFHSAGTDGMALVTRRGNYYFTDSRYTEAAARHVKHAKIDEARPGRGYVTLLNEVIAAEGLETVGFEDA
;
A
#
# COMPACT_ATOMS: atom_id res chain seq x y z
N MET A 1 14.44 -5.80 -10.41
CA MET A 1 13.03 -5.34 -10.29
C MET A 1 12.51 -5.73 -8.90
N ASP A 2 12.00 -4.77 -8.14
CA ASP A 2 11.42 -5.06 -6.84
C ASP A 2 9.97 -5.55 -6.97
N HIS A 3 9.39 -5.99 -5.86
CA HIS A 3 8.04 -6.56 -5.88
C HIS A 3 6.97 -5.52 -6.15
N PHE A 4 7.17 -4.26 -5.73
CA PHE A 4 6.25 -3.19 -6.07
C PHE A 4 6.21 -2.96 -7.58
N GLU A 5 7.36 -2.98 -8.24
CA GLU A 5 7.42 -2.82 -9.69
C GLU A 5 6.70 -3.95 -10.42
N ARG A 6 6.82 -5.19 -9.94
CA ARG A 6 6.12 -6.33 -10.52
C ARG A 6 4.62 -6.18 -10.41
N ILE A 7 4.13 -5.71 -9.26
CA ILE A 7 2.70 -5.47 -9.07
C ILE A 7 2.24 -4.32 -9.96
N ALA A 8 3.04 -3.26 -10.07
CA ALA A 8 2.71 -2.11 -10.91
C ALA A 8 2.57 -2.50 -12.39
N GLU A 9 3.41 -3.41 -12.88
CA GLU A 9 3.29 -3.92 -14.25
C GLU A 9 1.95 -4.60 -14.50
N LYS A 10 1.42 -5.31 -13.50
CA LYS A 10 0.14 -5.99 -13.62
C LYS A 10 -1.04 -5.02 -13.68
N LEU A 11 -0.88 -3.78 -13.19
CA LEU A 11 -1.94 -2.78 -13.28
C LEU A 11 -2.32 -2.53 -14.74
N ASP A 12 -1.34 -2.40 -15.62
CA ASP A 12 -1.61 -2.19 -17.04
C ASP A 12 -2.32 -3.39 -17.66
N ALA A 13 -1.90 -4.60 -17.28
CA ALA A 13 -2.50 -5.83 -17.81
C ALA A 13 -3.99 -5.95 -17.45
N TYR A 14 -4.40 -5.45 -16.29
CA TYR A 14 -5.77 -5.52 -15.82
C TYR A 14 -6.55 -4.21 -16.00
N GLY A 15 -5.94 -3.18 -16.56
CA GLY A 15 -6.59 -1.88 -16.75
C GLY A 15 -6.90 -1.16 -15.44
N LEU A 16 -6.08 -1.34 -14.42
CA LEU A 16 -6.27 -0.72 -13.11
C LEU A 16 -5.35 0.48 -12.91
N ASP A 17 -5.80 1.46 -12.14
CA ASP A 17 -4.97 2.58 -11.73
C ASP A 17 -4.15 2.25 -10.49
N ALA A 18 -4.64 1.37 -9.64
CA ALA A 18 -3.96 0.98 -8.41
C ALA A 18 -4.41 -0.40 -7.93
N MET A 19 -3.61 -0.99 -7.06
CA MET A 19 -3.93 -2.26 -6.38
C MET A 19 -3.75 -2.06 -4.88
N LEU A 20 -4.79 -2.40 -4.12
CA LEU A 20 -4.78 -2.34 -2.65
C LEU A 20 -4.50 -3.71 -2.08
N LEU A 21 -3.47 -3.81 -1.24
CA LEU A 21 -3.05 -5.05 -0.59
C LEU A 21 -3.28 -4.94 0.91
N THR A 22 -4.18 -5.76 1.43
CA THR A 22 -4.52 -5.76 2.86
C THR A 22 -4.13 -7.06 3.56
N GLN A 23 -4.00 -8.16 2.81
CA GLN A 23 -3.59 -9.44 3.39
C GLN A 23 -2.13 -9.41 3.78
N GLU A 24 -1.82 -10.00 4.93
CA GLU A 24 -0.48 -10.01 5.51
C GLU A 24 0.58 -10.56 4.55
N ALA A 25 0.30 -11.71 3.92
CA ALA A 25 1.24 -12.32 2.99
C ALA A 25 1.54 -11.45 1.77
N ASN A 26 0.52 -10.79 1.22
CA ASN A 26 0.69 -9.93 0.05
C ASN A 26 1.42 -8.63 0.40
N ARG A 27 1.18 -8.10 1.60
CA ARG A 27 1.93 -6.93 2.08
C ARG A 27 3.39 -7.27 2.27
N LEU A 28 3.68 -8.43 2.84
CA LEU A 28 5.05 -8.90 3.02
C LEU A 28 5.75 -9.08 1.67
N TYR A 29 5.05 -9.70 0.71
CA TYR A 29 5.59 -9.89 -0.63
C TYR A 29 5.96 -8.55 -1.29
N ALA A 30 5.06 -7.59 -1.23
CA ALA A 30 5.26 -6.30 -1.88
C ALA A 30 6.35 -5.47 -1.19
N SER A 31 6.31 -5.38 0.13
CA SER A 31 7.13 -4.43 0.89
C SER A 31 8.40 -5.02 1.48
N GLY A 32 8.45 -6.33 1.66
CA GLY A 32 9.52 -6.98 2.42
C GLY A 32 9.44 -6.73 3.92
N PHE A 33 8.36 -6.13 4.40
CA PHE A 33 8.17 -5.77 5.80
C PHE A 33 6.93 -6.48 6.35
N HIS A 34 7.10 -7.14 7.50
CA HIS A 34 6.02 -7.87 8.15
C HIS A 34 5.34 -7.02 9.22
N SER A 35 4.05 -6.78 9.04
CA SER A 35 3.17 -6.25 10.09
C SER A 35 1.98 -7.18 10.22
N ALA A 36 1.57 -7.45 11.46
CA ALA A 36 0.60 -8.50 11.73
C ALA A 36 -0.82 -8.13 11.27
N GLY A 37 -1.54 -9.13 10.77
CA GLY A 37 -2.97 -9.07 10.54
C GLY A 37 -3.47 -7.83 9.78
N THR A 38 -4.29 -7.04 10.44
CA THR A 38 -4.89 -5.83 9.88
C THR A 38 -4.10 -4.56 10.18
N ASP A 39 -2.86 -4.68 10.67
CA ASP A 39 -2.05 -3.55 11.12
C ASP A 39 -1.30 -2.83 10.01
N GLY A 40 -1.68 -3.05 8.76
CA GLY A 40 -1.05 -2.39 7.64
C GLY A 40 -1.83 -2.53 6.36
N MET A 41 -1.47 -1.71 5.38
CA MET A 41 -2.11 -1.69 4.08
C MET A 41 -1.09 -1.18 3.06
N ALA A 42 -0.97 -1.84 1.92
CA ALA A 42 -0.10 -1.37 0.85
C ALA A 42 -0.93 -0.97 -0.36
N LEU A 43 -0.59 0.15 -0.97
CA LEU A 43 -1.24 0.61 -2.18
C LEU A 43 -0.19 0.80 -3.27
N VAL A 44 -0.36 0.10 -4.38
CA VAL A 44 0.52 0.20 -5.54
C VAL A 44 -0.19 0.97 -6.63
N THR A 45 0.39 2.09 -7.07
CA THR A 45 -0.15 2.90 -8.15
C THR A 45 0.88 3.01 -9.27
N ARG A 46 0.45 3.55 -10.41
CA ARG A 46 1.36 3.77 -11.55
C ARG A 46 2.39 4.87 -11.28
N ARG A 47 2.10 5.77 -10.34
CA ARG A 47 2.96 6.91 -10.02
C ARG A 47 3.83 6.70 -8.81
N GLY A 48 3.46 5.77 -7.93
CA GLY A 48 4.21 5.51 -6.72
C GLY A 48 3.56 4.45 -5.88
N ASN A 49 4.21 4.13 -4.79
CA ASN A 49 3.76 3.08 -3.88
C ASN A 49 3.65 3.64 -2.48
N TYR A 50 2.70 3.11 -1.72
CA TYR A 50 2.41 3.59 -0.38
C TYR A 50 2.30 2.41 0.57
N TYR A 51 2.80 2.57 1.79
CA TYR A 51 2.61 1.61 2.85
C TYR A 51 2.05 2.34 4.06
N PHE A 52 0.83 2.01 4.44
CA PHE A 52 0.15 2.60 5.59
C PHE A 52 0.23 1.63 6.77
N THR A 53 0.59 2.13 7.92
CA THR A 53 0.66 1.32 9.14
C THR A 53 0.35 2.20 10.36
N ASP A 54 0.30 1.60 11.55
CA ASP A 54 0.05 2.37 12.77
C ASP A 54 1.35 2.70 13.50
N SER A 55 1.24 3.45 14.61
CA SER A 55 2.40 3.95 15.34
C SER A 55 3.34 2.88 15.86
N ARG A 56 2.85 1.64 16.06
CA ARG A 56 3.70 0.54 16.52
C ARG A 56 4.74 0.14 15.50
N TYR A 57 4.46 0.36 14.22
CA TYR A 57 5.30 -0.12 13.11
C TYR A 57 5.92 0.98 12.27
N THR A 58 5.51 2.24 12.44
CA THR A 58 5.90 3.32 11.52
C THR A 58 7.42 3.47 11.40
N GLU A 59 8.13 3.46 12.52
CA GLU A 59 9.58 3.61 12.50
C GLU A 59 10.25 2.42 11.83
N ALA A 60 9.83 1.19 12.16
CA ALA A 60 10.38 -0.01 11.56
C ALA A 60 10.07 -0.06 10.06
N ALA A 61 8.86 0.32 9.66
CA ALA A 61 8.48 0.36 8.24
C ALA A 61 9.35 1.38 7.49
N ALA A 62 9.59 2.55 8.06
CA ALA A 62 10.42 3.55 7.43
C ALA A 62 11.86 3.08 7.20
N ARG A 63 12.36 2.18 8.06
CA ARG A 63 13.70 1.61 7.91
C ARG A 63 13.75 0.47 6.90
N HIS A 64 12.70 -0.34 6.83
CA HIS A 64 12.73 -1.62 6.10
C HIS A 64 11.96 -1.61 4.78
N VAL A 65 10.93 -0.80 4.64
CA VAL A 65 10.18 -0.72 3.40
C VAL A 65 10.92 0.19 2.43
N LYS A 66 11.26 -0.35 1.27
CA LYS A 66 11.92 0.40 0.20
C LYS A 66 10.91 0.69 -0.90
N HIS A 67 11.15 1.76 -1.63
CA HIS A 67 10.36 2.11 -2.82
C HIS A 67 8.89 2.41 -2.55
N ALA A 68 8.55 2.77 -1.31
CA ALA A 68 7.19 3.18 -0.95
C ALA A 68 7.23 4.34 0.03
N LYS A 69 6.21 5.18 -0.04
CA LYS A 69 6.00 6.25 0.92
C LYS A 69 5.28 5.69 2.14
N ILE A 70 5.82 5.93 3.32
CA ILE A 70 5.24 5.44 4.57
C ILE A 70 4.35 6.53 5.16
N ASP A 71 3.13 6.14 5.57
CA ASP A 71 2.24 7.05 6.28
C ASP A 71 1.62 6.32 7.47
N GLU A 72 1.24 7.07 8.49
CA GLU A 72 0.80 6.53 9.76
C GLU A 72 -0.69 6.76 9.99
N ALA A 73 -1.41 5.67 10.27
CA ALA A 73 -2.79 5.75 10.71
C ALA A 73 -2.84 6.10 12.20
N ARG A 74 -3.75 6.98 12.56
CA ARG A 74 -3.91 7.45 13.94
C ARG A 74 -5.37 7.76 14.20
N PRO A 75 -5.78 7.94 15.46
CA PRO A 75 -7.16 8.33 15.76
C PRO A 75 -7.57 9.58 14.97
N GLY A 76 -8.71 9.51 14.30
CA GLY A 76 -9.18 10.59 13.46
C GLY A 76 -8.62 10.63 12.04
N ARG A 77 -7.62 9.80 11.75
CA ARG A 77 -7.02 9.69 10.41
C ARG A 77 -6.59 8.26 10.15
N GLY A 78 -7.60 7.37 10.00
CA GLY A 78 -7.38 5.94 9.83
C GLY A 78 -6.99 5.55 8.42
N TYR A 79 -6.91 4.24 8.16
CA TYR A 79 -6.49 3.70 6.87
C TYR A 79 -7.37 4.15 5.72
N VAL A 80 -8.69 4.20 5.92
CA VAL A 80 -9.62 4.64 4.87
C VAL A 80 -9.36 6.09 4.51
N THR A 81 -9.09 6.93 5.49
CA THR A 81 -8.77 8.34 5.26
C THR A 81 -7.47 8.48 4.46
N LEU A 82 -6.42 7.74 4.84
CA LEU A 82 -5.14 7.76 4.12
C LEU A 82 -5.31 7.30 2.67
N LEU A 83 -6.06 6.22 2.48
CA LEU A 83 -6.35 5.69 1.15
C LEU A 83 -7.09 6.72 0.30
N ASN A 84 -8.13 7.34 0.84
CA ASN A 84 -8.91 8.34 0.11
C ASN A 84 -8.09 9.57 -0.26
N GLU A 85 -7.16 9.98 0.60
CA GLU A 85 -6.25 11.10 0.30
C GLU A 85 -5.38 10.80 -0.93
N VAL A 86 -4.85 9.58 -1.03
CA VAL A 86 -4.05 9.18 -2.19
C VAL A 86 -4.91 9.07 -3.45
N ILE A 87 -6.10 8.48 -3.32
CA ILE A 87 -7.04 8.35 -4.44
C ILE A 87 -7.34 9.73 -5.03
N ALA A 88 -7.63 10.71 -4.17
CA ALA A 88 -7.92 12.07 -4.60
C ALA A 88 -6.68 12.76 -5.19
N ALA A 89 -5.54 12.62 -4.54
CA ALA A 89 -4.30 13.30 -4.97
C ALA A 89 -3.79 12.79 -6.31
N GLU A 90 -3.93 11.49 -6.59
CA GLU A 90 -3.48 10.89 -7.85
C GLU A 90 -4.58 10.74 -8.89
N GLY A 91 -5.83 11.07 -8.54
CA GLY A 91 -6.95 10.94 -9.46
C GLY A 91 -7.24 9.49 -9.85
N LEU A 92 -7.15 8.57 -8.90
CA LEU A 92 -7.37 7.15 -9.17
C LEU A 92 -8.85 6.87 -9.41
N GLU A 93 -9.18 6.22 -10.50
CA GLU A 93 -10.57 5.87 -10.85
C GLU A 93 -10.87 4.39 -10.62
N THR A 94 -9.88 3.52 -10.86
CA THR A 94 -10.05 2.08 -10.73
C THR A 94 -9.01 1.52 -9.77
N VAL A 95 -9.48 1.00 -8.64
CA VAL A 95 -8.62 0.40 -7.63
C VAL A 95 -9.03 -1.06 -7.47
N GLY A 96 -8.09 -1.96 -7.74
CA GLY A 96 -8.31 -3.39 -7.56
C GLY A 96 -8.05 -3.80 -6.11
N PHE A 97 -8.71 -4.88 -5.71
CA PHE A 97 -8.52 -5.47 -4.38
C PHE A 97 -8.05 -6.91 -4.56
N GLU A 98 -7.27 -7.38 -3.61
CA GLU A 98 -6.95 -8.79 -3.54
C GLU A 98 -8.19 -9.59 -3.10
N ASP A 99 -8.34 -10.79 -3.63
CA ASP A 99 -9.39 -11.69 -3.18
C ASP A 99 -8.95 -12.34 -1.86
N ALA A 100 -9.91 -12.50 -0.96
CA ALA A 100 -9.68 -13.13 0.34
C ALA A 100 -9.38 -14.64 0.18
#